data_2b9e0dedddaa2504f62fc54d51de5e9d
#
_entry.id   2b9e0dedddaa2504f62fc54d51de5e9d
#
_cell.length_a   1.000
_cell.length_b   1.000
_cell.length_c   1.000
_cell.angle_alpha   90.00
_cell.angle_beta   90.00
_cell.angle_gamma   90.00
#
_symmetry.space_group_name_H-M   'P 1'
#
loop_
_entity.id
_entity.type
_entity.pdbx_description
1 polymer ?
#
loop_
_entity_poly.entity_id
_entity_poly.type
_entity_poly.pdbx_seq_one_letter_code
_entity_poly.pdbx_strand_id
1 'polypeptide(L)'
;TITLINGLFLEKYYVSKKVEVLEEAKEVLSQMNLDDILQYDTDIEEDKKGATDEISDEIERSSSRNNLTWIIVNEENSGYYYWGENNMAKMLRSKLFGYINNLDQDMQHSRVLKKTDTCTMWQVHDRFAGMEYVECWGQFDNGYYFLIRSPLESIKESASISNSFYFIVGIIIIVVSGIVILVMTNRI
;
A
#
# COMPACT_ATOMS: atom_id res chain seq x y z
N THR A 1 -25.36 -14.52 1.58
CA THR A 1 -24.87 -14.66 0.18
C THR A 1 -24.45 -13.30 -0.41
N ILE A 2 -25.26 -12.25 -0.28
CA ILE A 2 -24.98 -10.89 -0.80
C ILE A 2 -23.74 -10.28 -0.12
N THR A 3 -23.55 -10.46 1.18
CA THR A 3 -22.45 -9.94 1.96
C THR A 3 -21.11 -10.56 1.55
N LEU A 4 -21.11 -11.86 1.19
CA LEU A 4 -19.90 -12.57 0.71
C LEU A 4 -19.50 -12.10 -0.69
N ILE A 5 -20.45 -11.88 -1.57
CA ILE A 5 -20.21 -11.38 -2.94
C ILE A 5 -19.69 -9.94 -2.88
N ASN A 6 -20.29 -9.10 -2.04
CA ASN A 6 -19.84 -7.72 -1.82
C ASN A 6 -18.41 -7.69 -1.24
N GLY A 7 -18.09 -8.55 -0.26
CA GLY A 7 -16.75 -8.61 0.32
C GLY A 7 -15.69 -8.99 -0.69
N LEU A 8 -15.93 -10.02 -1.51
CA LEU A 8 -14.98 -10.46 -2.55
C LEU A 8 -14.82 -9.42 -3.69
N PHE A 9 -15.90 -8.73 -4.04
CA PHE A 9 -15.85 -7.70 -5.08
C PHE A 9 -15.12 -6.45 -4.59
N LEU A 10 -15.38 -6.05 -3.35
CA LEU A 10 -14.69 -4.95 -2.69
C LEU A 10 -13.18 -5.24 -2.58
N GLU A 11 -12.82 -6.44 -2.09
CA GLU A 11 -11.40 -6.83 -1.95
C GLU A 11 -10.67 -6.75 -3.30
N LYS A 12 -11.24 -7.32 -4.36
CA LYS A 12 -10.65 -7.24 -5.71
C LYS A 12 -10.52 -5.80 -6.20
N TYR A 13 -11.54 -4.98 -5.99
CA TYR A 13 -11.52 -3.58 -6.38
C TYR A 13 -10.40 -2.82 -5.66
N TYR A 14 -10.27 -3.01 -4.35
CA TYR A 14 -9.25 -2.33 -3.55
C TYR A 14 -7.85 -2.81 -3.88
N VAL A 15 -7.64 -4.10 -4.05
CA VAL A 15 -6.35 -4.64 -4.50
C VAL A 15 -5.97 -4.03 -5.85
N SER A 16 -6.91 -3.95 -6.81
CA SER A 16 -6.68 -3.32 -8.10
C SER A 16 -6.32 -1.84 -7.97
N LYS A 17 -7.01 -1.11 -7.07
CA LYS A 17 -6.68 0.30 -6.80
C LYS A 17 -5.31 0.47 -6.15
N LYS A 18 -4.90 -0.42 -5.24
CA LYS A 18 -3.56 -0.40 -4.66
C LYS A 18 -2.48 -0.69 -5.70
N VAL A 19 -2.72 -1.63 -6.60
CA VAL A 19 -1.82 -1.90 -7.73
C VAL A 19 -1.62 -0.64 -8.59
N GLU A 20 -2.70 0.06 -8.95
CA GLU A 20 -2.64 1.32 -9.71
C GLU A 20 -1.82 2.39 -8.98
N VAL A 21 -2.06 2.58 -7.68
CA VAL A 21 -1.31 3.53 -6.84
C VAL A 21 0.17 3.18 -6.74
N LEU A 22 0.52 1.89 -6.63
CA LEU A 22 1.92 1.47 -6.59
C LEU A 22 2.60 1.68 -7.95
N GLU A 23 1.89 1.50 -9.06
CA GLU A 23 2.41 1.80 -10.40
C GLU A 23 2.70 3.30 -10.57
N GLU A 24 1.76 4.14 -10.16
CA GLU A 24 1.92 5.60 -10.18
C GLU A 24 3.11 6.03 -9.32
N ALA A 25 3.21 5.52 -8.10
CA ALA A 25 4.33 5.81 -7.21
C ALA A 25 5.67 5.33 -7.79
N LYS A 26 5.73 4.14 -8.40
CA LYS A 26 6.92 3.64 -9.09
C LYS A 26 7.35 4.57 -10.21
N GLU A 27 6.40 5.06 -11.01
CA GLU A 27 6.69 5.98 -12.11
C GLU A 27 7.30 7.29 -11.61
N VAL A 28 6.71 7.89 -10.58
CA VAL A 28 7.23 9.12 -9.95
C VAL A 28 8.62 8.88 -9.37
N LEU A 29 8.81 7.78 -8.63
CA LEU A 29 10.12 7.44 -8.05
C LEU A 29 11.20 7.19 -9.11
N SER A 30 10.84 6.66 -10.28
CA SER A 30 11.79 6.42 -11.37
C SER A 30 12.34 7.71 -11.99
N GLN A 31 11.62 8.83 -11.83
CA GLN A 31 11.99 10.15 -12.36
C GLN A 31 12.83 10.96 -11.37
N MET A 32 12.99 10.51 -10.13
CA MET A 32 13.81 11.19 -9.13
C MET A 32 15.30 11.09 -9.47
N ASN A 33 16.03 12.17 -9.24
CA ASN A 33 17.50 12.16 -9.33
C ASN A 33 18.09 11.50 -8.07
N LEU A 34 18.18 10.18 -8.09
CA LEU A 34 18.59 9.38 -6.93
C LEU A 34 20.07 9.56 -6.56
N ASP A 35 20.91 9.95 -7.52
CA ASP A 35 22.35 10.12 -7.27
C ASP A 35 22.64 11.30 -6.33
N ASP A 36 21.86 12.37 -6.43
CA ASP A 36 21.99 13.51 -5.51
C ASP A 36 21.45 13.20 -4.11
N ILE A 37 20.48 12.33 -4.01
CA ILE A 37 19.81 12.01 -2.74
C ILE A 37 20.64 11.01 -1.92
N LEU A 38 21.20 10.00 -2.56
CA LEU A 38 21.97 8.94 -1.88
C LEU A 38 23.35 9.39 -1.37
N GLN A 39 23.91 10.47 -1.93
CA GLN A 39 25.17 11.05 -1.42
C GLN A 39 25.03 11.74 -0.07
N TYR A 40 23.82 12.12 0.34
CA TYR A 40 23.58 12.85 1.58
C TYR A 40 23.39 11.97 2.82
N ASP A 41 23.15 10.67 2.68
CA ASP A 41 22.74 9.81 3.81
C ASP A 41 23.91 9.09 4.51
N THR A 42 25.17 9.35 4.12
CA THR A 42 26.33 8.67 4.71
C THR A 42 26.81 9.28 6.04
N ASP A 43 26.38 10.47 6.46
CA ASP A 43 27.04 11.15 7.60
C ASP A 43 26.13 11.93 8.56
N ILE A 44 24.80 11.87 8.53
CA ILE A 44 24.01 12.77 9.40
C ILE A 44 22.79 12.07 10.04
N GLU A 45 22.91 11.86 11.35
CA GLU A 45 21.81 11.99 12.29
C GLU A 45 21.16 13.37 12.14
N GLU A 46 19.81 13.38 12.06
CA GLU A 46 18.91 14.52 12.22
C GLU A 46 18.95 15.67 11.20
N ASP A 47 17.76 15.90 10.61
CA ASP A 47 17.30 17.18 10.06
C ASP A 47 18.05 17.77 8.85
N LYS A 48 18.05 17.08 7.72
CA LYS A 48 18.07 17.83 6.45
C LYS A 48 17.04 17.30 5.46
N LYS A 49 15.89 17.95 5.41
CA LYS A 49 15.12 18.08 4.18
C LYS A 49 16.07 18.72 3.14
N GLY A 50 16.77 17.85 2.42
CA GLY A 50 17.55 18.26 1.25
C GLY A 50 16.62 18.88 0.21
N ALA A 51 17.15 19.67 -0.68
CA ALA A 51 16.50 20.44 -1.71
C ALA A 51 15.20 19.76 -2.19
N THR A 52 14.09 20.39 -1.92
CA THR A 52 12.75 19.97 -2.32
C THR A 52 12.64 20.11 -3.83
N ASP A 53 12.99 19.07 -4.56
CA ASP A 53 12.54 18.93 -5.92
C ASP A 53 11.03 18.73 -5.88
N GLU A 54 10.32 19.37 -6.83
CA GLU A 54 8.86 19.28 -6.96
C GLU A 54 8.37 17.82 -7.00
N ILE A 55 9.18 16.92 -7.55
CA ILE A 55 8.98 15.48 -7.61
C ILE A 55 9.04 14.82 -6.21
N SER A 56 9.98 15.27 -5.36
CA SER A 56 10.07 14.76 -3.97
C SER A 56 8.82 15.10 -3.17
N ASP A 57 8.35 16.33 -3.28
CA ASP A 57 7.10 16.77 -2.62
C ASP A 57 5.88 16.02 -3.14
N GLU A 58 5.82 15.68 -4.41
CA GLU A 58 4.73 14.93 -5.01
C GLU A 58 4.68 13.50 -4.48
N ILE A 59 5.81 12.79 -4.44
CA ILE A 59 5.87 11.42 -3.93
C ILE A 59 5.58 11.37 -2.42
N GLU A 60 6.05 12.34 -1.64
CA GLU A 60 5.76 12.44 -0.22
C GLU A 60 4.26 12.62 0.05
N ARG A 61 3.61 13.52 -0.69
CA ARG A 61 2.15 13.72 -0.58
C ARG A 61 1.36 12.49 -1.02
N SER A 62 1.77 11.86 -2.13
CA SER A 62 1.15 10.62 -2.60
C SER A 62 1.33 9.49 -1.59
N SER A 63 2.53 9.35 -1.03
CA SER A 63 2.85 8.35 -0.01
C SER A 63 2.02 8.52 1.25
N SER A 64 1.92 9.74 1.77
CA SER A 64 1.09 10.05 2.94
C SER A 64 -0.39 9.77 2.68
N ARG A 65 -0.92 10.21 1.54
CA ARG A 65 -2.34 10.04 1.19
C ARG A 65 -2.73 8.58 1.00
N ASN A 66 -1.84 7.77 0.43
CA ASN A 66 -2.12 6.39 0.06
C ASN A 66 -1.55 5.37 1.06
N ASN A 67 -0.97 5.84 2.17
CA ASN A 67 -0.31 5.02 3.17
C ASN A 67 0.77 4.12 2.54
N LEU A 68 1.65 4.74 1.73
CA LEU A 68 2.77 4.05 1.10
C LEU A 68 3.99 4.10 1.99
N THR A 69 4.73 3.02 1.99
CA THR A 69 6.08 2.94 2.54
C THR A 69 6.98 2.43 1.43
N TRP A 70 8.13 3.06 1.23
CA TRP A 70 9.04 2.64 0.19
C TRP A 70 10.50 2.81 0.59
N ILE A 71 11.35 2.03 -0.06
CA ILE A 71 12.80 2.08 0.08
C ILE A 71 13.43 1.92 -1.30
N ILE A 72 14.48 2.68 -1.55
CA ILE A 72 15.34 2.58 -2.73
C ILE A 72 16.75 2.32 -2.24
N VAL A 73 17.45 1.39 -2.86
CA VAL A 73 18.79 0.96 -2.45
C VAL A 73 19.72 0.94 -3.66
N ASN A 74 20.92 1.46 -3.46
CA ASN A 74 22.02 1.26 -4.40
C ASN A 74 22.77 -0.02 -4.02
N GLU A 75 22.95 -0.93 -5.00
CA GLU A 75 23.69 -2.19 -4.79
C GLU A 75 25.17 -1.95 -4.46
N GLU A 76 25.78 -0.93 -5.08
CA GLU A 76 27.21 -0.65 -4.94
C GLU A 76 27.59 0.09 -3.65
N ASN A 77 26.75 1.02 -3.19
CA ASN A 77 27.10 2.00 -2.17
C ASN A 77 26.46 1.79 -0.78
N SER A 78 25.75 0.71 -0.55
CA SER A 78 25.04 0.50 0.73
C SER A 78 24.10 1.65 1.17
N GLY A 79 24.00 2.73 0.41
CA GLY A 79 23.10 3.84 0.65
C GLY A 79 21.66 3.45 0.38
N TYR A 80 20.72 4.06 1.09
CA TYR A 80 19.31 3.88 0.83
C TYR A 80 18.54 5.18 1.06
N TYR A 81 17.45 5.34 0.33
CA TYR A 81 16.45 6.37 0.56
C TYR A 81 15.15 5.70 1.01
N TYR A 82 14.54 6.22 2.06
CA TYR A 82 13.41 5.59 2.73
C TYR A 82 12.32 6.59 3.10
N TRP A 83 11.08 6.18 2.91
CA TRP A 83 9.89 6.88 3.37
C TRP A 83 8.97 5.92 4.13
N GLY A 84 8.63 6.28 5.36
CA GLY A 84 7.76 5.48 6.21
C GLY A 84 8.01 5.74 7.69
N GLU A 85 7.49 4.85 8.54
CA GLU A 85 7.69 4.95 9.99
C GLU A 85 9.15 4.71 10.38
N ASN A 86 9.67 5.56 11.27
CA ASN A 86 11.00 5.41 11.86
C ASN A 86 11.16 4.00 12.44
N ASN A 87 12.21 3.30 12.14
CA ASN A 87 12.57 1.92 12.53
C ASN A 87 12.24 0.81 11.51
N MET A 88 11.48 1.07 10.45
CA MET A 88 11.17 0.05 9.45
C MET A 88 12.20 -0.03 8.30
N ALA A 89 13.04 0.98 8.13
CA ALA A 89 14.02 1.05 7.04
C ALA A 89 14.93 -0.19 6.97
N LYS A 90 15.51 -0.61 8.12
CA LYS A 90 16.38 -1.79 8.18
C LYS A 90 15.67 -3.07 7.80
N MET A 91 14.42 -3.22 8.25
CA MET A 91 13.59 -4.38 7.93
C MET A 91 13.27 -4.44 6.43
N LEU A 92 12.82 -3.31 5.85
CA LEU A 92 12.51 -3.25 4.42
C LEU A 92 13.72 -3.45 3.54
N ARG A 93 14.87 -2.91 3.96
CA ARG A 93 16.12 -3.16 3.28
C ARG A 93 16.46 -4.66 3.27
N SER A 94 16.39 -5.31 4.43
CA SER A 94 16.62 -6.75 4.54
C SER A 94 15.64 -7.56 3.68
N LYS A 95 14.37 -7.16 3.66
CA LYS A 95 13.33 -7.79 2.85
C LYS A 95 13.61 -7.63 1.36
N LEU A 96 13.98 -6.43 0.92
CA LEU A 96 14.33 -6.17 -0.49
C LEU A 96 15.52 -7.03 -0.93
N PHE A 97 16.58 -7.13 -0.10
CA PHE A 97 17.70 -8.04 -0.39
C PHE A 97 17.29 -9.52 -0.39
N GLY A 98 16.33 -9.89 0.47
CA GLY A 98 15.71 -11.21 0.43
C GLY A 98 15.03 -11.49 -0.91
N TYR A 99 14.32 -10.53 -1.46
CA TYR A 99 13.66 -10.64 -2.77
C TYR A 99 14.67 -10.74 -3.92
N ILE A 100 15.68 -9.87 -3.94
CA ILE A 100 16.73 -9.89 -4.96
C ILE A 100 17.45 -11.25 -4.99
N ASN A 101 17.72 -11.84 -3.85
CA ASN A 101 18.45 -13.10 -3.73
C ASN A 101 17.54 -14.35 -3.68
N ASN A 102 16.21 -14.20 -3.84
CA ASN A 102 15.22 -15.27 -3.70
C ASN A 102 15.28 -16.02 -2.35
N LEU A 103 15.66 -15.33 -1.28
CA LEU A 103 15.80 -15.89 0.06
C LEU A 103 14.58 -15.60 0.97
N ASP A 104 13.69 -14.72 0.57
CA ASP A 104 12.54 -14.34 1.39
C ASP A 104 11.48 -15.45 1.42
N GLN A 105 11.17 -15.92 2.63
CA GLN A 105 10.19 -16.98 2.84
C GLN A 105 8.74 -16.50 2.62
N ASP A 106 8.49 -15.20 2.70
CA ASP A 106 7.16 -14.62 2.46
C ASP A 106 6.76 -14.75 0.99
N MET A 107 7.74 -14.82 0.07
CA MET A 107 7.47 -15.06 -1.36
C MET A 107 6.77 -16.42 -1.61
N GLN A 108 7.02 -17.44 -0.81
CA GLN A 108 6.43 -18.77 -1.01
C GLN A 108 4.92 -18.78 -0.76
N HIS A 109 4.40 -17.84 0.02
CA HIS A 109 2.99 -17.72 0.38
C HIS A 109 2.33 -16.47 -0.24
N SER A 110 3.03 -15.81 -1.16
CA SER A 110 2.55 -14.60 -1.82
C SER A 110 1.74 -14.93 -3.07
N ARG A 111 0.78 -14.06 -3.39
CA ARG A 111 0.02 -14.10 -4.62
C ARG A 111 0.53 -13.03 -5.57
N VAL A 112 1.05 -13.44 -6.74
CA VAL A 112 1.39 -12.51 -7.81
C VAL A 112 0.12 -11.85 -8.33
N LEU A 113 0.08 -10.52 -8.30
CA LEU A 113 -1.01 -9.70 -8.81
C LEU A 113 -0.73 -9.24 -10.24
N LYS A 114 0.50 -8.78 -10.47
CA LYS A 114 0.95 -8.29 -11.76
C LYS A 114 2.45 -8.49 -11.90
N LYS A 115 2.92 -8.84 -13.08
CA LYS A 115 4.33 -8.93 -13.41
C LYS A 115 4.60 -8.15 -14.69
N THR A 116 5.59 -7.26 -14.64
CA THR A 116 6.11 -6.51 -15.77
C THR A 116 7.60 -6.83 -15.95
N ASP A 117 8.23 -6.30 -16.98
CA ASP A 117 9.67 -6.52 -17.22
C ASP A 117 10.55 -5.87 -16.14
N THR A 118 10.08 -4.78 -15.52
CA THR A 118 10.84 -3.99 -14.55
C THR A 118 10.43 -4.23 -13.08
N CYS A 119 9.27 -4.82 -12.82
CA CYS A 119 8.82 -5.06 -11.46
C CYS A 119 7.82 -6.20 -11.35
N THR A 120 7.70 -6.73 -10.14
CA THR A 120 6.66 -7.70 -9.77
C THR A 120 5.84 -7.15 -8.62
N MET A 121 4.52 -7.27 -8.73
CA MET A 121 3.57 -6.87 -7.71
C MET A 121 2.92 -8.08 -7.09
N TRP A 122 2.88 -8.10 -5.77
CA TRP A 122 2.42 -9.23 -4.96
C TRP A 122 1.44 -8.79 -3.90
N GLN A 123 0.56 -9.70 -3.52
CA GLN A 123 -0.13 -9.65 -2.24
C GLN A 123 0.64 -10.57 -1.29
N VAL A 124 1.13 -10.01 -0.20
CA VAL A 124 2.04 -10.68 0.75
C VAL A 124 1.49 -10.56 2.16
N HIS A 125 1.53 -11.67 2.91
CA HIS A 125 1.32 -11.63 4.35
C HIS A 125 2.67 -11.41 5.04
N ASP A 126 2.89 -10.20 5.56
CA ASP A 126 4.11 -9.85 6.31
C ASP A 126 4.02 -10.43 7.73
N ARG A 127 4.86 -11.41 8.03
CA ARG A 127 4.86 -12.12 9.33
C ARG A 127 5.31 -11.22 10.48
N PHE A 128 6.13 -10.22 10.22
CA PHE A 128 6.63 -9.31 11.25
C PHE A 128 5.57 -8.27 11.62
N ALA A 129 4.87 -7.75 10.62
CA ALA A 129 3.79 -6.80 10.85
C ALA A 129 2.47 -7.49 11.20
N GLY A 130 2.32 -8.80 10.92
CA GLY A 130 1.10 -9.54 11.15
C GLY A 130 -0.08 -9.14 10.25
N MET A 131 0.20 -8.49 9.11
CA MET A 131 -0.83 -7.95 8.21
C MET A 131 -0.48 -8.18 6.74
N GLU A 132 -1.50 -8.02 5.88
CA GLU A 132 -1.33 -8.15 4.44
C GLU A 132 -0.94 -6.83 3.79
N TYR A 133 -0.03 -6.90 2.82
CA TYR A 133 0.43 -5.78 1.99
C TYR A 133 0.26 -6.08 0.51
N VAL A 134 0.07 -5.04 -0.29
CA VAL A 134 0.44 -5.06 -1.69
C VAL A 134 1.84 -4.48 -1.78
N GLU A 135 2.76 -5.24 -2.36
CA GLU A 135 4.15 -4.86 -2.53
C GLU A 135 4.51 -4.86 -4.01
N CYS A 136 5.30 -3.87 -4.42
CA CYS A 136 5.92 -3.78 -5.73
C CYS A 136 7.42 -3.66 -5.53
N TRP A 137 8.19 -4.58 -6.09
CA TRP A 137 9.63 -4.51 -6.06
C TRP A 137 10.22 -4.77 -7.45
N GLY A 138 11.40 -4.25 -7.68
CA GLY A 138 12.10 -4.39 -8.94
C GLY A 138 13.37 -3.56 -8.99
N GLN A 139 13.84 -3.33 -10.21
CA GLN A 139 14.99 -2.51 -10.50
C GLN A 139 14.62 -1.42 -11.49
N PHE A 140 15.07 -0.19 -11.23
CA PHE A 140 14.97 0.91 -12.19
C PHE A 140 16.06 0.80 -13.27
N ASP A 141 15.89 1.49 -14.38
CA ASP A 141 16.84 1.50 -15.49
C ASP A 141 18.22 2.05 -15.11
N ASN A 142 18.27 2.89 -14.06
CA ASN A 142 19.51 3.42 -13.49
C ASN A 142 20.23 2.46 -12.52
N GLY A 143 19.74 1.22 -12.38
CA GLY A 143 20.36 0.18 -11.56
C GLY A 143 19.94 0.14 -10.10
N TYR A 144 19.16 1.12 -9.60
CA TYR A 144 18.66 1.10 -8.23
C TYR A 144 17.54 0.10 -8.03
N TYR A 145 17.60 -0.65 -6.93
CA TYR A 145 16.52 -1.52 -6.51
C TYR A 145 15.51 -0.77 -5.65
N PHE A 146 14.24 -1.10 -5.79
CA PHE A 146 13.18 -0.48 -5.02
C PHE A 146 12.20 -1.51 -4.46
N LEU A 147 11.59 -1.15 -3.34
CA LEU A 147 10.43 -1.82 -2.75
C LEU A 147 9.43 -0.76 -2.31
N ILE A 148 8.22 -0.82 -2.85
CA ILE A 148 7.09 0.03 -2.48
C ILE A 148 6.02 -0.88 -1.92
N ARG A 149 5.40 -0.51 -0.79
CA ARG A 149 4.32 -1.30 -0.20
C ARG A 149 3.21 -0.44 0.37
N SER A 150 2.02 -1.01 0.40
CA SER A 150 0.84 -0.42 1.02
C SER A 150 0.04 -1.48 1.78
N PRO A 151 -0.39 -1.22 3.03
CA PRO A 151 -1.16 -2.18 3.80
C PRO A 151 -2.55 -2.39 3.22
N LEU A 152 -3.04 -3.62 3.27
CA LEU A 152 -4.39 -3.99 2.87
C LEU A 152 -5.41 -3.96 4.02
N GLU A 153 -4.96 -4.06 5.26
CA GLU A 153 -5.85 -4.18 6.42
C GLU A 153 -6.67 -2.93 6.72
N SER A 154 -6.12 -1.75 6.51
CA SER A 154 -6.88 -0.49 6.64
C SER A 154 -8.13 -0.45 5.74
N ILE A 155 -8.16 -1.28 4.73
CA ILE A 155 -9.25 -1.41 3.76
C ILE A 155 -10.29 -2.40 4.23
N LYS A 156 -9.88 -3.55 4.77
CA LYS A 156 -10.80 -4.54 5.37
C LYS A 156 -11.57 -3.93 6.54
N GLU A 157 -10.90 -3.13 7.34
CA GLU A 157 -11.50 -2.43 8.47
C GLU A 157 -12.50 -1.36 8.02
N SER A 158 -12.13 -0.52 7.07
CA SER A 158 -13.02 0.50 6.47
C SER A 158 -14.22 -0.13 5.76
N ALA A 159 -14.01 -1.22 5.04
CA ALA A 159 -15.09 -1.96 4.38
C ALA A 159 -16.03 -2.64 5.39
N SER A 160 -15.50 -3.16 6.50
CA SER A 160 -16.30 -3.74 7.59
C SER A 160 -17.16 -2.69 8.28
N ILE A 161 -16.61 -1.51 8.57
CA ILE A 161 -17.33 -0.38 9.16
C ILE A 161 -18.45 0.08 8.22
N SER A 162 -18.14 0.24 6.94
CA SER A 162 -19.11 0.65 5.93
C SER A 162 -20.24 -0.37 5.77
N ASN A 163 -19.94 -1.66 5.73
CA ASN A 163 -20.94 -2.73 5.67
C ASN A 163 -21.85 -2.76 6.91
N SER A 164 -21.27 -2.58 8.10
CA SER A 164 -22.04 -2.50 9.35
C SER A 164 -22.99 -1.30 9.35
N PHE A 165 -22.52 -0.15 8.84
CA PHE A 165 -23.36 1.05 8.71
C PHE A 165 -24.53 0.81 7.76
N TYR A 166 -24.32 0.27 6.56
CA TYR A 166 -25.39 -0.05 5.63
C TYR A 166 -26.40 -1.07 6.17
N PHE A 167 -25.94 -2.04 6.96
CA PHE A 167 -26.81 -3.01 7.61
C PHE A 167 -27.73 -2.35 8.64
N ILE A 168 -27.20 -1.44 9.48
CA ILE A 168 -27.97 -0.68 10.46
C ILE A 168 -29.01 0.21 9.74
N VAL A 169 -28.60 0.94 8.71
CA VAL A 169 -29.49 1.81 7.93
C VAL A 169 -30.61 0.97 7.27
N GLY A 170 -30.26 -0.19 6.73
CA GLY A 170 -31.24 -1.12 6.16
C GLY A 170 -32.31 -1.57 7.17
N ILE A 171 -31.90 -1.94 8.39
CA ILE A 171 -32.83 -2.30 9.46
C ILE A 171 -33.76 -1.11 9.82
N ILE A 172 -33.21 0.09 9.96
CA ILE A 172 -33.99 1.29 10.28
C ILE A 172 -35.06 1.54 9.20
N ILE A 173 -34.69 1.44 7.92
CA ILE A 173 -35.64 1.62 6.79
C ILE A 173 -36.73 0.57 6.87
N ILE A 174 -36.44 -0.69 7.14
CA ILE A 174 -37.45 -1.74 7.24
C ILE A 174 -38.43 -1.46 8.40
N VAL A 175 -37.91 -1.07 9.57
CA VAL A 175 -38.70 -0.77 10.76
C VAL A 175 -39.64 0.44 10.49
N VAL A 176 -39.10 1.52 9.95
CA VAL A 176 -39.85 2.73 9.62
C VAL A 176 -40.95 2.43 8.58
N SER A 177 -40.58 1.69 7.53
CA SER A 177 -41.58 1.28 6.50
C SER A 177 -42.68 0.41 7.08
N GLY A 178 -42.35 -0.51 7.98
CA GLY A 178 -43.33 -1.35 8.67
C GLY A 178 -44.30 -0.55 9.54
N ILE A 179 -43.81 0.44 10.28
CA ILE A 179 -44.64 1.35 11.10
C ILE A 179 -45.58 2.16 10.20
N VAL A 180 -45.06 2.71 9.10
CA VAL A 180 -45.90 3.50 8.16
C VAL A 180 -47.01 2.64 7.59
N ILE A 181 -46.72 1.41 7.17
CA ILE A 181 -47.75 0.48 6.64
C ILE A 181 -48.77 0.16 7.71
N LEU A 182 -48.41 -0.13 8.94
CA LEU A 182 -49.32 -0.39 10.04
C LEU A 182 -50.25 0.79 10.34
N VAL A 183 -49.68 2.01 10.38
CA VAL A 183 -50.46 3.24 10.62
C VAL A 183 -51.45 3.49 9.47
N MET A 184 -51.02 3.27 8.25
CA MET A 184 -51.93 3.42 7.08
C MET A 184 -53.07 2.38 7.08
N THR A 185 -52.72 1.13 7.40
CA THR A 185 -53.71 0.04 7.42
C THR A 185 -54.71 0.18 8.56
N ASN A 186 -54.32 0.73 9.71
CA ASN A 186 -55.24 0.97 10.83
C ASN A 186 -56.12 2.24 10.67
N ARG A 187 -55.85 3.07 9.67
CA ARG A 187 -56.67 4.27 9.38
C ARG A 187 -57.74 4.05 8.28
N ILE A 188 -57.73 2.92 7.62
CA ILE A 188 -58.75 2.47 6.66
C ILE A 188 -59.72 1.56 7.38
#